data_6808d6a0081b88727ae05b8463787352
#
_entry.id   6808d6a0081b88727ae05b8463787352
#
_cell.length_a   1.000
_cell.length_b   1.000
_cell.length_c   1.000
_cell.angle_alpha   90.00
_cell.angle_beta   90.00
_cell.angle_gamma   90.00
#
_symmetry.space_group_name_H-M   'P 1'
#
loop_
_entity.id
_entity.type
_entity.pdbx_description
1 polymer ?
#
loop_
_entity_poly.entity_id
_entity_poly.type
_entity_poly.pdbx_seq_one_letter_code
_entity_poly.pdbx_strand_id
1 'polypeptide(L)'
;MKDQFPAPEPMFGAITAVSTVLTLSLWASPTLAKDPFRATNQHQIGDKTEAAINAAFKEGNYTVAQSYLKQAELSEPNEPLVYAMEASFAYTNKDINSLNSYSQKTLTSAQRLMATDPLRGNLYIAVGHFLQGAAVLANQGTVNGATTALSELRQVYDYLDKAEAVSATDPELNLIRGYMDLAIAVNVPFSSPDQAMERLEKYAGPKYLADRGLALGQRDLGQNTEALASVDRALKAAPNNPELYYLKAQILVKQGQSQNNPALFREALKNFDAATQKKDQLPASLVTQIQRERRRDLERLNNPS
;
A
#
# COMPACT_ATOMS: atom_id res chain seq x y z
N MET A 1 68.31 39.40 -59.35
CA MET A 1 67.92 38.66 -60.57
C MET A 1 66.65 37.87 -60.23
N LYS A 2 65.62 38.39 -60.82
CA LYS A 2 64.48 37.74 -61.46
C LYS A 2 63.59 36.98 -60.53
N ASP A 3 62.48 37.54 -60.19
CA ASP A 3 61.21 37.49 -61.01
C ASP A 3 60.58 36.15 -60.79
N GLN A 4 59.32 35.95 -60.51
CA GLN A 4 58.10 36.63 -60.93
C GLN A 4 56.96 36.12 -60.14
N PHE A 5 56.05 37.00 -59.86
CA PHE A 5 54.61 36.73 -59.63
C PHE A 5 53.94 36.13 -60.91
N PRO A 6 52.67 35.74 -60.93
CA PRO A 6 51.59 35.90 -59.96
C PRO A 6 50.62 34.68 -59.84
N ALA A 7 49.71 34.92 -58.97
CA ALA A 7 48.44 34.17 -58.79
C ALA A 7 47.63 33.97 -60.11
N PRO A 8 46.59 33.13 -60.09
CA PRO A 8 45.31 33.65 -59.59
C PRO A 8 44.49 32.63 -58.77
N GLU A 9 43.72 33.25 -57.93
CA GLU A 9 42.53 32.57 -57.35
C GLU A 9 41.57 32.13 -58.43
N PRO A 10 40.74 31.11 -58.11
CA PRO A 10 39.33 31.32 -58.33
C PRO A 10 38.48 31.15 -57.05
N MET A 11 37.70 32.20 -56.82
CA MET A 11 36.47 32.18 -56.11
C MET A 11 35.62 30.92 -56.47
N PHE A 12 35.07 30.36 -55.44
CA PHE A 12 33.76 29.68 -55.32
C PHE A 12 33.85 28.80 -54.06
N GLY A 13 33.11 28.97 -53.08
CA GLY A 13 31.76 29.19 -52.82
C GLY A 13 31.63 28.95 -51.32
N ALA A 14 31.17 29.90 -50.58
CA ALA A 14 30.74 29.74 -49.22
C ALA A 14 29.57 28.75 -49.20
N ILE A 15 29.84 27.52 -48.75
CA ILE A 15 28.80 26.63 -48.27
C ILE A 15 28.77 26.85 -46.78
N THR A 16 27.93 27.75 -46.35
CA THR A 16 27.42 27.85 -45.00
C THR A 16 26.71 26.55 -44.68
N ALA A 17 27.42 25.61 -44.06
CA ALA A 17 26.81 24.50 -43.37
C ALA A 17 26.08 25.08 -42.15
N VAL A 18 24.82 25.40 -42.33
CA VAL A 18 23.84 25.57 -41.24
C VAL A 18 23.75 24.21 -40.58
N SER A 19 24.54 23.98 -39.56
CA SER A 19 24.33 22.89 -38.62
C SER A 19 23.05 23.20 -37.89
N THR A 20 21.94 22.75 -38.42
CA THR A 20 20.69 22.63 -37.70
C THR A 20 20.92 21.56 -36.64
N VAL A 21 21.32 21.99 -35.47
CA VAL A 21 21.22 21.18 -34.26
C VAL A 21 19.72 20.97 -34.05
N LEU A 22 19.21 19.89 -34.60
CA LEU A 22 17.96 19.30 -34.18
C LEU A 22 18.20 18.90 -32.72
N THR A 23 17.90 19.82 -31.81
CA THR A 23 17.54 19.47 -30.44
C THR A 23 16.27 18.64 -30.57
N LEU A 24 16.44 17.33 -30.71
CA LEU A 24 15.46 16.37 -30.27
C LEU A 24 15.29 16.63 -28.79
N SER A 25 14.45 17.61 -28.47
CA SER A 25 13.76 17.61 -27.20
C SER A 25 13.01 16.28 -27.20
N LEU A 26 13.64 15.30 -26.55
CA LEU A 26 12.93 14.16 -26.01
C LEU A 26 11.84 14.77 -25.12
N TRP A 27 10.71 15.00 -25.71
CA TRP A 27 9.46 15.04 -24.99
C TRP A 27 9.36 13.62 -24.42
N ALA A 28 9.99 13.39 -23.25
CA ALA A 28 9.57 12.35 -22.40
C ALA A 28 8.08 12.66 -22.20
N SER A 29 7.24 11.99 -22.97
CA SER A 29 5.82 11.93 -22.65
C SER A 29 5.81 11.63 -21.16
N PRO A 30 5.15 12.45 -20.31
CA PRO A 30 4.99 12.08 -18.93
C PRO A 30 4.47 10.66 -19.00
N THR A 31 5.24 9.70 -18.48
CA THR A 31 4.73 8.36 -18.30
C THR A 31 3.54 8.58 -17.41
N LEU A 32 2.33 8.51 -18.01
CA LEU A 32 1.10 8.62 -17.25
C LEU A 32 1.25 7.62 -16.11
N ALA A 33 1.24 8.13 -14.89
CA ALA A 33 1.27 7.28 -13.71
C ALA A 33 0.22 6.21 -13.90
N LYS A 34 0.61 4.96 -13.69
CA LYS A 34 -0.30 3.85 -13.85
C LYS A 34 -1.05 3.69 -12.55
N ASP A 35 -2.36 3.63 -12.65
CA ASP A 35 -3.21 3.27 -11.53
C ASP A 35 -2.78 1.88 -10.99
N PRO A 36 -2.27 1.79 -9.75
CA PRO A 36 -1.74 0.54 -9.22
C PRO A 36 -2.84 -0.49 -8.91
N PHE A 37 -4.09 -0.06 -8.91
CA PHE A 37 -5.23 -0.91 -8.56
C PHE A 37 -5.90 -1.52 -9.79
N ARG A 38 -5.84 -0.85 -10.96
CA ARG A 38 -6.60 -1.20 -12.18
C ARG A 38 -5.68 -1.42 -13.37
N ALA A 39 -5.90 -2.53 -14.08
CA ALA A 39 -5.22 -2.77 -15.36
C ALA A 39 -5.88 -2.01 -16.54
N THR A 40 -7.20 -1.79 -16.44
CA THR A 40 -8.03 -1.08 -17.44
C THR A 40 -8.89 -0.04 -16.71
N ASN A 41 -9.42 0.95 -17.44
CA ASN A 41 -10.20 2.05 -16.88
C ASN A 41 -9.47 2.73 -15.70
N GLN A 42 -8.20 3.04 -15.92
CA GLN A 42 -7.32 3.62 -14.91
C GLN A 42 -7.81 5.01 -14.49
N HIS A 43 -7.79 5.26 -13.20
CA HIS A 43 -7.99 6.59 -12.62
C HIS A 43 -6.68 7.37 -12.62
N GLN A 44 -6.76 8.69 -12.54
CA GLN A 44 -5.57 9.52 -12.46
C GLN A 44 -5.03 9.49 -11.02
N ILE A 45 -3.92 8.80 -10.85
CA ILE A 45 -3.15 8.76 -9.61
C ILE A 45 -1.77 9.31 -9.96
N GLY A 46 -1.21 10.17 -9.10
CA GLY A 46 0.06 10.82 -9.38
C GLY A 46 1.26 9.85 -9.31
N ASP A 47 2.33 10.17 -10.04
CA ASP A 47 3.55 9.34 -10.14
C ASP A 47 4.18 9.04 -8.77
N LYS A 48 4.15 10.01 -7.88
CA LYS A 48 4.75 9.87 -6.54
C LYS A 48 3.88 9.02 -5.64
N THR A 49 2.56 9.15 -5.77
CA THR A 49 1.60 8.29 -5.06
C THR A 49 1.73 6.84 -5.53
N GLU A 50 1.79 6.59 -6.83
CA GLU A 50 2.02 5.24 -7.38
C GLU A 50 3.35 4.65 -6.84
N ALA A 51 4.43 5.43 -6.88
CA ALA A 51 5.73 5.00 -6.39
C ALA A 51 5.69 4.68 -4.88
N ALA A 52 4.97 5.48 -4.08
CA ALA A 52 4.80 5.24 -2.65
C ALA A 52 4.03 3.94 -2.36
N ILE A 53 2.95 3.67 -3.11
CA ILE A 53 2.17 2.42 -2.99
C ILE A 53 3.06 1.22 -3.32
N ASN A 54 3.79 1.27 -4.44
CA ASN A 54 4.67 0.18 -4.84
C ASN A 54 5.77 -0.05 -3.80
N ALA A 55 6.41 1.01 -3.31
CA ALA A 55 7.43 0.90 -2.28
C ALA A 55 6.88 0.32 -0.97
N ALA A 56 5.73 0.81 -0.48
CA ALA A 56 5.15 0.33 0.77
C ALA A 56 4.62 -1.09 0.66
N PHE A 57 3.78 -1.36 -0.35
CA PHE A 57 2.97 -2.58 -0.34
C PHE A 57 3.51 -3.71 -1.23
N LYS A 58 4.22 -3.39 -2.31
CA LYS A 58 4.81 -4.42 -3.16
C LYS A 58 6.21 -4.80 -2.67
N GLU A 59 6.98 -3.83 -2.20
CA GLU A 59 8.37 -4.06 -1.77
C GLU A 59 8.55 -4.09 -0.24
N GLY A 60 7.56 -3.60 0.52
CA GLY A 60 7.65 -3.49 1.98
C GLY A 60 8.71 -2.49 2.43
N ASN A 61 9.01 -1.47 1.62
CA ASN A 61 10.01 -0.46 1.89
C ASN A 61 9.37 0.85 2.35
N TYR A 62 9.10 0.92 3.64
CA TYR A 62 8.44 2.06 4.28
C TYR A 62 9.29 3.34 4.23
N THR A 63 10.60 3.21 4.33
CA THR A 63 11.52 4.36 4.26
C THR A 63 11.44 5.05 2.90
N VAL A 64 11.46 4.27 1.82
CA VAL A 64 11.33 4.79 0.45
C VAL A 64 9.91 5.30 0.21
N ALA A 65 8.87 4.59 0.69
CA ALA A 65 7.49 5.03 0.59
C ALA A 65 7.27 6.41 1.22
N GLN A 66 7.77 6.65 2.43
CA GLN A 66 7.70 7.96 3.09
C GLN A 66 8.39 9.07 2.29
N SER A 67 9.52 8.77 1.65
CA SER A 67 10.19 9.74 0.79
C SER A 67 9.31 10.14 -0.40
N TYR A 68 8.62 9.18 -1.03
CA TYR A 68 7.69 9.46 -2.11
C TYR A 68 6.44 10.19 -1.63
N LEU A 69 5.88 9.84 -0.46
CA LEU A 69 4.73 10.54 0.10
C LEU A 69 5.00 12.02 0.37
N LYS A 70 6.17 12.35 0.91
CA LYS A 70 6.58 13.75 1.09
C LYS A 70 6.67 14.52 -0.23
N GLN A 71 7.10 13.87 -1.30
CA GLN A 71 7.11 14.48 -2.63
C GLN A 71 5.69 14.62 -3.17
N ALA A 72 4.84 13.59 -2.99
CA ALA A 72 3.45 13.59 -3.40
C ALA A 72 2.62 14.69 -2.70
N GLU A 73 2.85 14.95 -1.42
CA GLU A 73 2.19 16.06 -0.71
C GLU A 73 2.41 17.42 -1.41
N LEU A 74 3.56 17.61 -2.05
CA LEU A 74 3.92 18.85 -2.75
C LEU A 74 3.41 18.86 -4.21
N SER A 75 3.53 17.76 -4.93
CA SER A 75 3.21 17.67 -6.36
C SER A 75 1.77 17.23 -6.64
N GLU A 76 1.13 16.52 -5.72
CA GLU A 76 -0.17 15.86 -5.86
C GLU A 76 -1.12 16.19 -4.69
N PRO A 77 -1.28 17.48 -4.30
CA PRO A 77 -1.94 17.88 -3.04
C PRO A 77 -3.44 17.57 -2.99
N ASN A 78 -4.04 17.19 -4.11
CA ASN A 78 -5.45 16.81 -4.20
C ASN A 78 -5.66 15.28 -4.21
N GLU A 79 -4.58 14.48 -4.13
CA GLU A 79 -4.67 13.02 -4.09
C GLU A 79 -4.91 12.53 -2.65
N PRO A 80 -6.12 12.04 -2.31
CA PRO A 80 -6.45 11.65 -0.94
C PRO A 80 -5.68 10.43 -0.45
N LEU A 81 -5.24 9.55 -1.34
CA LEU A 81 -4.48 8.35 -0.99
C LEU A 81 -3.13 8.69 -0.34
N VAL A 82 -2.49 9.81 -0.73
CA VAL A 82 -1.27 10.31 -0.08
C VAL A 82 -1.49 10.49 1.41
N TYR A 83 -2.54 11.21 1.77
CA TYR A 83 -2.85 11.53 3.17
C TYR A 83 -3.37 10.31 3.94
N ALA A 84 -4.10 9.40 3.27
CA ALA A 84 -4.54 8.15 3.86
C ALA A 84 -3.34 7.24 4.21
N MET A 85 -2.32 7.17 3.37
CA MET A 85 -1.09 6.44 3.65
C MET A 85 -0.29 7.07 4.79
N GLU A 86 -0.13 8.40 4.80
CA GLU A 86 0.54 9.11 5.90
C GLU A 86 -0.20 8.92 7.23
N ALA A 87 -1.53 8.96 7.24
CA ALA A 87 -2.34 8.67 8.42
C ALA A 87 -2.12 7.22 8.92
N SER A 88 -2.05 6.26 8.01
CA SER A 88 -1.78 4.86 8.35
C SER A 88 -0.37 4.67 8.95
N PHE A 89 0.63 5.40 8.44
CA PHE A 89 1.97 5.38 9.01
C PHE A 89 2.02 6.07 10.38
N ALA A 90 1.31 7.18 10.56
CA ALA A 90 1.17 7.85 11.83
C ALA A 90 0.51 6.93 12.89
N TYR A 91 -0.54 6.20 12.51
CA TYR A 91 -1.18 5.20 13.37
C TYR A 91 -0.19 4.11 13.81
N THR A 92 0.58 3.55 12.87
CA THR A 92 1.59 2.52 13.15
C THR A 92 2.68 3.02 14.10
N ASN A 93 3.06 4.29 13.98
CA ASN A 93 4.04 4.96 14.82
C ASN A 93 3.46 5.50 16.14
N LYS A 94 2.14 5.34 16.36
CA LYS A 94 1.41 5.88 17.53
C LYS A 94 1.46 7.41 17.64
N ASP A 95 1.64 8.09 16.52
CA ASP A 95 1.58 9.55 16.42
C ASP A 95 0.12 9.99 16.18
N ILE A 96 -0.61 10.18 17.26
CA ILE A 96 -2.03 10.54 17.22
C ILE A 96 -2.27 11.93 16.61
N ASN A 97 -1.34 12.86 16.80
CA ASN A 97 -1.48 14.20 16.26
C ASN A 97 -1.39 14.18 14.73
N SER A 98 -0.38 13.50 14.19
CA SER A 98 -0.25 13.31 12.74
C SER A 98 -1.40 12.49 12.16
N LEU A 99 -1.86 11.45 12.86
CA LEU A 99 -3.03 10.66 12.46
C LEU A 99 -4.28 11.55 12.29
N ASN A 100 -4.59 12.38 13.27
CA ASN A 100 -5.73 13.33 13.20
C ASN A 100 -5.57 14.32 12.04
N SER A 101 -4.38 14.90 11.89
CA SER A 101 -4.11 15.88 10.83
C SER A 101 -4.27 15.26 9.44
N TYR A 102 -3.68 14.10 9.21
CA TYR A 102 -3.74 13.42 7.91
C TYR A 102 -5.12 12.82 7.61
N SER A 103 -5.86 12.36 8.61
CA SER A 103 -7.27 11.96 8.44
C SER A 103 -8.12 13.10 7.93
N GLN A 104 -7.95 14.31 8.47
CA GLN A 104 -8.65 15.51 8.02
C GLN A 104 -8.23 15.93 6.60
N LYS A 105 -6.95 15.84 6.27
CA LYS A 105 -6.45 16.10 4.91
C LYS A 105 -7.03 15.07 3.92
N THR A 106 -7.15 13.81 4.31
CA THR A 106 -7.80 12.76 3.51
C THR A 106 -9.23 13.13 3.17
N LEU A 107 -10.05 13.53 4.17
CA LEU A 107 -11.42 13.97 3.95
C LEU A 107 -11.50 15.17 3.02
N THR A 108 -10.68 16.20 3.27
CA THR A 108 -10.74 17.45 2.49
C THR A 108 -10.34 17.23 1.03
N SER A 109 -9.29 16.44 0.76
CA SER A 109 -8.87 16.11 -0.60
C SER A 109 -9.88 15.20 -1.31
N ALA A 110 -10.45 14.22 -0.60
CA ALA A 110 -11.50 13.36 -1.13
C ALA A 110 -12.77 14.12 -1.51
N GLN A 111 -13.20 15.09 -0.69
CA GLN A 111 -14.33 15.97 -1.01
C GLN A 111 -14.10 16.79 -2.29
N ARG A 112 -12.88 17.26 -2.51
CA ARG A 112 -12.52 17.95 -3.76
C ARG A 112 -12.54 16.99 -4.96
N LEU A 113 -12.05 15.77 -4.76
CA LEU A 113 -12.00 14.75 -5.80
C LEU A 113 -13.39 14.32 -6.29
N MET A 114 -14.43 14.42 -5.45
CA MET A 114 -15.81 14.07 -5.83
C MET A 114 -16.32 14.77 -7.09
N ALA A 115 -15.82 15.96 -7.42
CA ALA A 115 -16.26 16.70 -8.60
C ALA A 115 -15.78 16.05 -9.92
N THR A 116 -14.65 15.34 -9.91
CA THR A 116 -14.01 14.75 -11.09
C THR A 116 -13.99 13.22 -11.06
N ASP A 117 -13.98 12.64 -9.86
CA ASP A 117 -13.97 11.21 -9.64
C ASP A 117 -14.88 10.84 -8.45
N PRO A 118 -16.20 10.71 -8.68
CA PRO A 118 -17.16 10.43 -7.62
C PRO A 118 -16.91 9.08 -6.92
N LEU A 119 -16.37 8.07 -7.62
CA LEU A 119 -16.04 6.80 -7.03
C LEU A 119 -14.96 6.96 -5.96
N ARG A 120 -13.79 7.45 -6.35
CA ARG A 120 -12.66 7.62 -5.43
C ARG A 120 -12.93 8.71 -4.40
N GLY A 121 -13.66 9.76 -4.75
CA GLY A 121 -14.10 10.77 -3.80
C GLY A 121 -14.89 10.17 -2.64
N ASN A 122 -15.94 9.39 -2.92
CA ASN A 122 -16.73 8.71 -1.89
C ASN A 122 -15.88 7.68 -1.13
N LEU A 123 -15.08 6.86 -1.83
CA LEU A 123 -14.20 5.88 -1.22
C LEU A 123 -13.26 6.51 -0.19
N TYR A 124 -12.58 7.60 -0.54
CA TYR A 124 -11.62 8.22 0.36
C TYR A 124 -12.25 9.11 1.44
N ILE A 125 -13.50 9.56 1.28
CA ILE A 125 -14.28 10.10 2.40
C ILE A 125 -14.53 8.98 3.42
N ALA A 126 -14.91 7.78 2.98
CA ALA A 126 -15.06 6.63 3.87
C ALA A 126 -13.74 6.30 4.59
N VAL A 127 -12.61 6.27 3.86
CA VAL A 127 -11.27 6.07 4.45
C VAL A 127 -10.97 7.13 5.51
N GLY A 128 -11.24 8.39 5.23
CA GLY A 128 -11.02 9.50 6.17
C GLY A 128 -11.80 9.32 7.48
N HIS A 129 -13.09 8.96 7.38
CA HIS A 129 -13.92 8.65 8.55
C HIS A 129 -13.42 7.42 9.32
N PHE A 130 -12.97 6.38 8.63
CA PHE A 130 -12.37 5.21 9.27
C PHE A 130 -11.11 5.58 10.07
N LEU A 131 -10.24 6.40 9.51
CA LEU A 131 -9.03 6.89 10.17
C LEU A 131 -9.36 7.81 11.35
N GLN A 132 -10.40 8.64 11.26
CA GLN A 132 -10.86 9.45 12.40
C GLN A 132 -11.41 8.58 13.53
N GLY A 133 -12.20 7.55 13.21
CA GLY A 133 -12.66 6.57 14.20
C GLY A 133 -11.49 5.88 14.90
N ALA A 134 -10.48 5.46 14.15
CA ALA A 134 -9.24 4.89 14.70
C ALA A 134 -8.49 5.87 15.61
N ALA A 135 -8.40 7.14 15.23
CA ALA A 135 -7.76 8.19 16.02
C ALA A 135 -8.51 8.44 17.35
N VAL A 136 -9.83 8.46 17.30
CA VAL A 136 -10.68 8.58 18.51
C VAL A 136 -10.42 7.43 19.49
N LEU A 137 -10.44 6.20 18.99
CA LEU A 137 -10.17 5.01 19.83
C LEU A 137 -8.75 5.00 20.39
N ALA A 138 -7.76 5.41 19.59
CA ALA A 138 -6.37 5.51 20.02
C ALA A 138 -6.15 6.57 21.10
N ASN A 139 -6.87 7.68 21.02
CA ASN A 139 -6.74 8.80 21.97
C ASN A 139 -7.57 8.62 23.26
N GLN A 140 -8.81 8.15 23.13
CA GLN A 140 -9.78 8.10 24.23
C GLN A 140 -9.96 6.70 24.81
N GLY A 141 -9.39 5.68 24.15
CA GLY A 141 -9.62 4.27 24.47
C GLY A 141 -10.98 3.77 23.97
N THR A 142 -11.15 2.45 24.04
CA THR A 142 -12.34 1.77 23.46
C THR A 142 -13.63 2.12 24.19
N VAL A 143 -13.59 2.38 25.49
CA VAL A 143 -14.80 2.68 26.28
C VAL A 143 -15.29 4.11 26.00
N ASN A 144 -14.42 5.11 26.18
CA ASN A 144 -14.80 6.51 26.06
C ASN A 144 -14.99 6.94 24.60
N GLY A 145 -14.22 6.37 23.68
CA GLY A 145 -14.29 6.67 22.24
C GLY A 145 -15.39 5.93 21.48
N ALA A 146 -16.04 4.90 22.07
CA ALA A 146 -16.95 4.00 21.36
C ALA A 146 -18.08 4.71 20.62
N THR A 147 -18.76 5.65 21.27
CA THR A 147 -19.91 6.36 20.65
C THR A 147 -19.48 7.17 19.43
N THR A 148 -18.36 7.87 19.55
CA THR A 148 -17.84 8.68 18.42
C THR A 148 -17.33 7.76 17.31
N ALA A 149 -16.59 6.70 17.64
CA ALA A 149 -16.11 5.73 16.66
C ALA A 149 -17.26 5.03 15.92
N LEU A 150 -18.38 4.72 16.59
CA LEU A 150 -19.58 4.17 15.94
C LEU A 150 -20.25 5.21 15.01
N SER A 151 -20.23 6.49 15.37
CA SER A 151 -20.72 7.54 14.47
C SER A 151 -19.86 7.66 13.22
N GLU A 152 -18.55 7.63 13.37
CA GLU A 152 -17.61 7.57 12.24
C GLU A 152 -17.83 6.33 11.37
N LEU A 153 -18.03 5.17 11.98
CA LEU A 153 -18.28 3.92 11.26
C LEU A 153 -19.55 3.97 10.41
N ARG A 154 -20.60 4.65 10.86
CA ARG A 154 -21.82 4.87 10.04
C ARG A 154 -21.48 5.69 8.79
N GLN A 155 -20.69 6.77 8.94
CA GLN A 155 -20.24 7.54 7.79
C GLN A 155 -19.39 6.71 6.83
N VAL A 156 -18.53 5.83 7.35
CA VAL A 156 -17.76 4.89 6.52
C VAL A 156 -18.69 4.10 5.59
N TYR A 157 -19.71 3.43 6.13
CA TYR A 157 -20.61 2.62 5.31
C TYR A 157 -21.48 3.45 4.37
N ASP A 158 -21.98 4.60 4.80
CA ASP A 158 -22.76 5.51 3.95
C ASP A 158 -21.98 5.93 2.70
N TYR A 159 -20.67 6.21 2.85
CA TYR A 159 -19.82 6.62 1.72
C TYR A 159 -19.29 5.43 0.92
N LEU A 160 -19.05 4.27 1.52
CA LEU A 160 -18.75 3.04 0.80
C LEU A 160 -19.90 2.61 -0.11
N ASP A 161 -21.15 2.73 0.37
CA ASP A 161 -22.34 2.40 -0.42
C ASP A 161 -22.54 3.37 -1.59
N LYS A 162 -22.24 4.67 -1.39
CA LYS A 162 -22.20 5.66 -2.49
C LYS A 162 -21.13 5.34 -3.52
N ALA A 163 -19.93 4.92 -3.09
CA ALA A 163 -18.87 4.49 -4.01
C ALA A 163 -19.28 3.22 -4.78
N GLU A 164 -19.88 2.24 -4.10
CA GLU A 164 -20.37 1.01 -4.71
C GLU A 164 -21.49 1.25 -5.72
N ALA A 165 -22.35 2.24 -5.48
CA ALA A 165 -23.37 2.66 -6.43
C ALA A 165 -22.80 3.23 -7.75
N VAL A 166 -21.56 3.75 -7.73
CA VAL A 166 -20.84 4.18 -8.94
C VAL A 166 -20.26 2.98 -9.68
N SER A 167 -19.57 2.07 -8.98
CA SER A 167 -18.99 0.85 -9.57
C SER A 167 -18.79 -0.23 -8.52
N ALA A 168 -19.71 -1.19 -8.44
CA ALA A 168 -19.68 -2.27 -7.46
C ALA A 168 -18.49 -3.25 -7.62
N THR A 169 -17.89 -3.32 -8.81
CA THR A 169 -16.78 -4.23 -9.12
C THR A 169 -15.43 -3.53 -9.21
N ASP A 170 -15.35 -2.28 -8.77
CA ASP A 170 -14.11 -1.52 -8.81
C ASP A 170 -13.02 -2.16 -7.94
N PRO A 171 -11.79 -2.37 -8.46
CA PRO A 171 -10.75 -3.10 -7.73
C PRO A 171 -10.24 -2.39 -6.49
N GLU A 172 -10.09 -1.07 -6.50
CA GLU A 172 -9.64 -0.27 -5.36
C GLU A 172 -10.71 -0.23 -4.25
N LEU A 173 -11.97 -0.01 -4.64
CA LEU A 173 -13.10 -0.06 -3.71
C LEU A 173 -13.18 -1.41 -3.01
N ASN A 174 -13.16 -2.51 -3.77
CA ASN A 174 -13.28 -3.84 -3.20
C ASN A 174 -12.06 -4.25 -2.37
N LEU A 175 -10.87 -3.75 -2.69
CA LEU A 175 -9.69 -3.93 -1.86
C LEU A 175 -9.87 -3.24 -0.50
N ILE A 176 -10.15 -1.94 -0.50
CA ILE A 176 -10.23 -1.13 0.71
C ILE A 176 -11.42 -1.58 1.57
N ARG A 177 -12.61 -1.73 0.99
CA ARG A 177 -13.80 -2.22 1.70
C ARG A 177 -13.56 -3.62 2.28
N GLY A 178 -12.96 -4.53 1.50
CA GLY A 178 -12.63 -5.87 1.96
C GLY A 178 -11.70 -5.87 3.19
N TYR A 179 -10.67 -5.03 3.20
CA TYR A 179 -9.79 -4.89 4.37
C TYR A 179 -10.52 -4.29 5.59
N MET A 180 -11.37 -3.28 5.39
CA MET A 180 -12.14 -2.67 6.46
C MET A 180 -13.14 -3.66 7.07
N ASP A 181 -13.90 -4.36 6.22
CA ASP A 181 -14.88 -5.36 6.65
C ASP A 181 -14.21 -6.53 7.39
N LEU A 182 -13.04 -7.00 6.93
CA LEU A 182 -12.25 -8.01 7.65
C LEU A 182 -11.78 -7.49 9.01
N ALA A 183 -11.26 -6.26 9.08
CA ALA A 183 -10.83 -5.68 10.34
C ALA A 183 -11.97 -5.57 11.35
N ILE A 184 -13.19 -5.33 10.90
CA ILE A 184 -14.38 -5.32 11.74
C ILE A 184 -14.80 -6.75 12.11
N ALA A 185 -14.87 -7.66 11.13
CA ALA A 185 -15.34 -9.03 11.35
C ALA A 185 -14.49 -9.81 12.36
N VAL A 186 -13.16 -9.61 12.38
CA VAL A 186 -12.27 -10.29 13.34
C VAL A 186 -12.33 -9.69 14.76
N ASN A 187 -12.89 -8.48 14.92
CA ASN A 187 -12.95 -7.78 16.20
C ASN A 187 -14.38 -7.65 16.79
N VAL A 188 -15.40 -7.85 15.96
CA VAL A 188 -16.80 -7.70 16.37
C VAL A 188 -17.51 -9.07 16.36
N PRO A 189 -18.02 -9.54 17.51
CA PRO A 189 -18.76 -10.79 17.56
C PRO A 189 -19.94 -10.79 16.59
N PHE A 190 -20.22 -11.96 15.99
CA PHE A 190 -21.36 -12.19 15.07
C PHE A 190 -21.25 -11.50 13.69
N SER A 191 -20.13 -10.89 13.35
CA SER A 191 -19.86 -10.40 12.00
C SER A 191 -19.45 -11.56 11.10
N SER A 192 -19.95 -11.60 9.85
CA SER A 192 -19.51 -12.60 8.86
C SER A 192 -18.37 -12.01 8.01
N PRO A 193 -17.21 -12.69 7.91
CA PRO A 193 -16.12 -12.29 7.03
C PRO A 193 -16.38 -12.68 5.56
N ASP A 194 -17.44 -13.44 5.24
CA ASP A 194 -17.61 -14.08 3.93
C ASP A 194 -17.68 -13.08 2.79
N GLN A 195 -18.44 -12.00 2.96
CA GLN A 195 -18.52 -10.94 1.94
C GLN A 195 -17.20 -10.23 1.73
N ALA A 196 -16.46 -9.97 2.81
CA ALA A 196 -15.14 -9.34 2.73
C ALA A 196 -14.14 -10.23 1.98
N MET A 197 -14.16 -11.53 2.26
CA MET A 197 -13.36 -12.53 1.58
C MET A 197 -13.72 -12.63 0.09
N GLU A 198 -15.02 -12.67 -0.23
CA GLU A 198 -15.50 -12.68 -1.62
C GLU A 198 -15.06 -11.43 -2.40
N ARG A 199 -15.17 -10.23 -1.81
CA ARG A 199 -14.68 -8.97 -2.41
C ARG A 199 -13.21 -9.05 -2.74
N LEU A 200 -12.38 -9.49 -1.79
CA LEU A 200 -10.94 -9.62 -1.99
C LEU A 200 -10.60 -10.66 -3.06
N GLU A 201 -11.30 -11.79 -3.11
CA GLU A 201 -11.01 -12.84 -4.07
C GLU A 201 -11.42 -12.49 -5.49
N LYS A 202 -12.64 -11.95 -5.67
CA LYS A 202 -13.25 -11.78 -6.99
C LYS A 202 -12.94 -10.44 -7.64
N TYR A 203 -12.93 -9.36 -6.88
CA TYR A 203 -12.95 -8.00 -7.44
C TYR A 203 -11.74 -7.15 -7.09
N ALA A 204 -11.09 -7.40 -5.95
CA ALA A 204 -10.01 -6.56 -5.46
C ALA A 204 -8.72 -6.64 -6.32
N GLY A 205 -8.05 -5.51 -6.44
CA GLY A 205 -6.76 -5.37 -7.12
C GLY A 205 -5.86 -4.35 -6.41
N PRO A 206 -4.55 -4.47 -6.58
CA PRO A 206 -3.83 -5.51 -7.31
C PRO A 206 -3.84 -6.86 -6.56
N LYS A 207 -3.68 -7.95 -7.29
CA LYS A 207 -3.84 -9.31 -6.74
C LYS A 207 -2.95 -9.61 -5.53
N TYR A 208 -1.73 -9.10 -5.49
CA TYR A 208 -0.84 -9.34 -4.34
C TYR A 208 -1.37 -8.72 -3.05
N LEU A 209 -2.07 -7.57 -3.11
CA LEU A 209 -2.73 -6.97 -1.96
C LEU A 209 -4.01 -7.73 -1.59
N ALA A 210 -4.80 -8.15 -2.58
CA ALA A 210 -5.97 -8.98 -2.36
C ALA A 210 -5.59 -10.30 -1.67
N ASP A 211 -4.57 -11.00 -2.18
CA ASP A 211 -4.07 -12.25 -1.60
C ASP A 211 -3.46 -12.04 -0.19
N ARG A 212 -2.79 -10.89 0.07
CA ARG A 212 -2.36 -10.52 1.42
C ARG A 212 -3.54 -10.35 2.38
N GLY A 213 -4.60 -9.67 1.93
CA GLY A 213 -5.84 -9.47 2.71
C GLY A 213 -6.52 -10.80 3.05
N LEU A 214 -6.64 -11.68 2.05
CA LEU A 214 -7.16 -13.05 2.24
C LEU A 214 -6.33 -13.82 3.27
N ALA A 215 -4.99 -13.79 3.15
CA ALA A 215 -4.10 -14.48 4.08
C ALA A 215 -4.25 -13.96 5.52
N LEU A 216 -4.41 -12.65 5.72
CA LEU A 216 -4.64 -12.04 7.03
C LEU A 216 -5.99 -12.52 7.62
N GLY A 217 -7.07 -12.41 6.86
CA GLY A 217 -8.41 -12.83 7.31
C GLY A 217 -8.45 -14.32 7.63
N GLN A 218 -7.97 -15.16 6.72
CA GLN A 218 -7.93 -16.62 6.89
C GLN A 218 -7.08 -17.03 8.10
N ARG A 219 -5.92 -16.38 8.31
CA ARG A 219 -5.10 -16.59 9.52
C ARG A 219 -5.87 -16.29 10.79
N ASP A 220 -6.61 -15.20 10.83
CA ASP A 220 -7.31 -14.77 12.04
C ASP A 220 -8.58 -15.58 12.31
N LEU A 221 -9.15 -16.18 11.26
CA LEU A 221 -10.23 -17.16 11.32
C LEU A 221 -9.73 -18.60 11.60
N GLY A 222 -8.42 -18.83 11.72
CA GLY A 222 -7.85 -20.16 11.95
C GLY A 222 -7.80 -21.08 10.71
N GLN A 223 -8.11 -20.56 9.52
CA GLN A 223 -8.06 -21.26 8.23
C GLN A 223 -6.60 -21.27 7.71
N ASN A 224 -5.71 -21.92 8.46
CA ASN A 224 -4.26 -21.79 8.25
C ASN A 224 -3.78 -22.36 6.91
N THR A 225 -4.41 -23.40 6.38
CA THR A 225 -4.05 -23.99 5.09
C THR A 225 -4.35 -23.04 3.94
N GLU A 226 -5.53 -22.44 3.94
CA GLU A 226 -5.97 -21.45 2.97
C GLU A 226 -5.12 -20.17 3.09
N ALA A 227 -4.83 -19.75 4.32
CA ALA A 227 -3.96 -18.62 4.60
C ALA A 227 -2.54 -18.80 4.02
N LEU A 228 -1.95 -19.99 4.13
CA LEU A 228 -0.67 -20.31 3.50
C LEU A 228 -0.75 -20.22 1.99
N ALA A 229 -1.78 -20.78 1.38
CA ALA A 229 -1.97 -20.71 -0.07
C ALA A 229 -2.10 -19.25 -0.55
N SER A 230 -2.82 -18.41 0.21
CA SER A 230 -3.00 -17.00 -0.11
C SER A 230 -1.71 -16.19 0.04
N VAL A 231 -0.96 -16.36 1.15
CA VAL A 231 0.32 -15.64 1.32
C VAL A 231 1.38 -16.09 0.32
N ASP A 232 1.36 -17.35 -0.13
CA ASP A 232 2.28 -17.85 -1.16
C ASP A 232 1.97 -17.23 -2.53
N ARG A 233 0.70 -17.03 -2.88
CA ARG A 233 0.32 -16.26 -4.08
C ARG A 233 0.78 -14.80 -3.99
N ALA A 234 0.60 -14.16 -2.83
CA ALA A 234 1.08 -12.81 -2.60
C ALA A 234 2.61 -12.71 -2.73
N LEU A 235 3.36 -13.64 -2.14
CA LEU A 235 4.82 -13.73 -2.25
C LEU A 235 5.30 -13.97 -3.68
N LYS A 236 4.59 -14.77 -4.46
CA LYS A 236 4.91 -14.97 -5.89
C LYS A 236 4.85 -13.67 -6.69
N ALA A 237 3.92 -12.79 -6.35
CA ALA A 237 3.73 -11.51 -7.04
C ALA A 237 4.59 -10.37 -6.42
N ALA A 238 4.97 -10.48 -5.15
CA ALA A 238 5.77 -9.52 -4.40
C ALA A 238 6.88 -10.22 -3.58
N PRO A 239 7.85 -10.89 -4.24
CA PRO A 239 8.82 -11.76 -3.57
C PRO A 239 9.83 -11.03 -2.68
N ASN A 240 9.91 -9.72 -2.82
CA ASN A 240 10.83 -8.89 -2.06
C ASN A 240 10.22 -8.26 -0.80
N ASN A 241 8.94 -8.46 -0.56
CA ASN A 241 8.24 -7.83 0.55
C ASN A 241 8.48 -8.59 1.89
N PRO A 242 9.19 -8.00 2.86
CA PRO A 242 9.50 -8.62 4.14
C PRO A 242 8.26 -8.89 5.00
N GLU A 243 7.19 -8.09 4.85
CA GLU A 243 5.95 -8.31 5.61
C GLU A 243 5.21 -9.58 5.21
N LEU A 244 5.30 -9.98 3.95
CA LEU A 244 4.70 -11.23 3.49
C LEU A 244 5.42 -12.44 4.07
N TYR A 245 6.74 -12.40 4.21
CA TYR A 245 7.49 -13.42 4.94
C TYR A 245 7.10 -13.45 6.42
N TYR A 246 6.95 -12.28 7.04
CA TYR A 246 6.48 -12.20 8.41
C TYR A 246 5.07 -12.77 8.57
N LEU A 247 4.14 -12.44 7.67
CA LEU A 247 2.79 -13.00 7.67
C LEU A 247 2.83 -14.54 7.50
N LYS A 248 3.64 -15.06 6.58
CA LYS A 248 3.83 -16.50 6.39
C LYS A 248 4.36 -17.16 7.66
N ALA A 249 5.33 -16.55 8.34
CA ALA A 249 5.85 -17.05 9.61
C ALA A 249 4.74 -17.16 10.66
N GLN A 250 3.91 -16.13 10.80
CA GLN A 250 2.78 -16.15 11.75
C GLN A 250 1.76 -17.26 11.47
N ILE A 251 1.44 -17.48 10.18
CA ILE A 251 0.51 -18.54 9.77
C ILE A 251 1.10 -19.92 10.09
N LEU A 252 2.38 -20.14 9.77
CA LEU A 252 3.10 -21.38 10.07
C LEU A 252 3.15 -21.66 11.58
N VAL A 253 3.36 -20.64 12.41
CA VAL A 253 3.31 -20.77 13.87
C VAL A 253 1.93 -21.25 14.32
N LYS A 254 0.85 -20.59 13.86
CA LYS A 254 -0.52 -21.00 14.20
C LYS A 254 -0.83 -22.42 13.75
N GLN A 255 -0.44 -22.78 12.54
CA GLN A 255 -0.62 -24.16 12.01
C GLN A 255 0.22 -25.18 12.78
N GLY A 256 1.47 -24.84 13.12
CA GLY A 256 2.35 -25.69 13.93
C GLY A 256 1.78 -25.95 15.32
N GLN A 257 1.16 -24.96 15.93
CA GLN A 257 0.46 -25.08 17.22
C GLN A 257 -0.75 -26.00 17.12
N SER A 258 -1.61 -25.79 16.09
CA SER A 258 -2.83 -26.59 15.93
C SER A 258 -2.56 -28.06 15.60
N GLN A 259 -1.44 -28.34 14.92
CA GLN A 259 -1.04 -29.68 14.48
C GLN A 259 0.01 -30.34 15.38
N ASN A 260 0.50 -29.64 16.40
CA ASN A 260 1.65 -30.04 17.22
C ASN A 260 2.86 -30.47 16.37
N ASN A 261 3.19 -29.69 15.33
CA ASN A 261 4.18 -30.03 14.33
C ASN A 261 5.44 -29.15 14.41
N PRO A 262 6.57 -29.67 14.99
CA PRO A 262 7.81 -28.91 15.11
C PRO A 262 8.45 -28.50 13.78
N ALA A 263 8.15 -29.20 12.68
CA ALA A 263 8.69 -28.85 11.38
C ALA A 263 8.15 -27.49 10.89
N LEU A 264 6.88 -27.19 11.16
CA LEU A 264 6.26 -25.90 10.82
C LEU A 264 6.89 -24.73 11.60
N PHE A 265 7.26 -24.94 12.85
CA PHE A 265 8.00 -23.93 13.62
C PHE A 265 9.39 -23.64 13.04
N ARG A 266 10.10 -24.69 12.57
CA ARG A 266 11.40 -24.49 11.90
C ARG A 266 11.24 -23.72 10.59
N GLU A 267 10.17 -23.97 9.85
CA GLU A 267 9.86 -23.22 8.63
C GLU A 267 9.45 -21.77 8.97
N ALA A 268 8.67 -21.54 10.02
CA ALA A 268 8.34 -20.20 10.52
C ALA A 268 9.60 -19.40 10.85
N LEU A 269 10.58 -19.98 11.54
CA LEU A 269 11.86 -19.30 11.85
C LEU A 269 12.59 -18.84 10.59
N LYS A 270 12.63 -19.66 9.52
CA LYS A 270 13.23 -19.25 8.24
C LYS A 270 12.52 -18.01 7.64
N ASN A 271 11.21 -17.97 7.77
CA ASN A 271 10.42 -16.84 7.27
C ASN A 271 10.57 -15.58 8.16
N PHE A 272 10.68 -15.72 9.48
CA PHE A 272 11.08 -14.62 10.37
C PHE A 272 12.48 -14.08 10.01
N ASP A 273 13.43 -14.97 9.70
CA ASP A 273 14.78 -14.59 9.29
C ASP A 273 14.75 -13.82 7.96
N ALA A 274 13.98 -14.29 6.98
CA ALA A 274 13.80 -13.61 5.70
C ALA A 274 13.20 -12.20 5.88
N ALA A 275 12.20 -12.06 6.76
CA ALA A 275 11.61 -10.76 7.08
C ALA A 275 12.64 -9.80 7.73
N THR A 276 13.53 -10.30 8.59
CA THR A 276 14.52 -9.47 9.29
C THR A 276 15.74 -9.12 8.45
N GLN A 277 16.01 -9.79 7.33
CA GLN A 277 17.08 -9.43 6.39
C GLN A 277 16.91 -8.01 5.84
N LYS A 278 15.67 -7.52 5.74
CA LYS A 278 15.33 -6.19 5.24
C LYS A 278 14.78 -5.27 6.34
N LYS A 279 15.23 -5.46 7.59
CA LYS A 279 14.74 -4.70 8.75
C LYS A 279 14.82 -3.19 8.60
N ASP A 280 15.81 -2.67 7.87
CA ASP A 280 16.02 -1.23 7.66
C ASP A 280 14.96 -0.60 6.73
N GLN A 281 14.16 -1.44 6.06
CA GLN A 281 13.02 -1.02 5.24
C GLN A 281 11.72 -0.92 6.05
N LEU A 282 11.68 -1.54 7.23
CA LEU A 282 10.49 -1.68 8.06
C LEU A 282 10.45 -0.64 9.19
N PRO A 283 9.24 -0.28 9.68
CA PRO A 283 9.10 0.50 10.91
C PRO A 283 9.76 -0.20 12.11
N ALA A 284 10.43 0.54 12.97
CA ALA A 284 11.14 0.00 14.13
C ALA A 284 10.21 -0.81 15.08
N SER A 285 8.95 -0.39 15.22
CA SER A 285 7.93 -1.10 15.98
C SER A 285 7.66 -2.51 15.42
N LEU A 286 7.56 -2.61 14.09
CA LEU A 286 7.35 -3.89 13.40
C LEU A 286 8.58 -4.80 13.52
N VAL A 287 9.78 -4.25 13.34
CA VAL A 287 11.04 -5.00 13.55
C VAL A 287 11.10 -5.59 14.96
N THR A 288 10.78 -4.79 15.98
CA THR A 288 10.73 -5.23 17.38
C THR A 288 9.71 -6.36 17.58
N GLN A 289 8.54 -6.26 16.95
CA GLN A 289 7.51 -7.29 17.00
C GLN A 289 7.98 -8.59 16.35
N ILE A 290 8.54 -8.54 15.14
CA ILE A 290 9.08 -9.71 14.42
C ILE A 290 10.12 -10.42 15.27
N GLN A 291 11.07 -9.68 15.85
CA GLN A 291 12.14 -10.24 16.68
C GLN A 291 11.59 -10.89 17.96
N ARG A 292 10.58 -10.30 18.58
CA ARG A 292 9.92 -10.85 19.77
C ARG A 292 9.19 -12.15 19.45
N GLU A 293 8.45 -12.19 18.34
CA GLU A 293 7.71 -13.38 17.93
C GLU A 293 8.65 -14.50 17.51
N ARG A 294 9.70 -14.19 16.75
CA ARG A 294 10.76 -15.13 16.39
C ARG A 294 11.40 -15.78 17.61
N ARG A 295 11.76 -14.99 18.63
CA ARG A 295 12.36 -15.52 19.87
C ARG A 295 11.41 -16.47 20.61
N ARG A 296 10.14 -16.09 20.72
CA ARG A 296 9.10 -16.93 21.34
C ARG A 296 8.94 -18.25 20.60
N ASP A 297 9.04 -18.24 19.29
CA ASP A 297 8.93 -19.45 18.49
C ASP A 297 10.16 -20.36 18.64
N LEU A 298 11.35 -19.78 18.71
CA LEU A 298 12.59 -20.53 19.02
C LEU A 298 12.52 -21.18 20.42
N GLU A 299 11.98 -20.49 21.42
CA GLU A 299 11.79 -21.04 22.77
C GLU A 299 10.85 -22.24 22.78
N ARG A 300 9.78 -22.24 21.98
CA ARG A 300 8.86 -23.37 21.82
C ARG A 300 9.55 -24.62 21.21
N LEU A 301 10.46 -24.42 20.25
CA LEU A 301 11.21 -25.53 19.69
C LEU A 301 12.18 -26.16 20.66
N ASN A 302 12.78 -25.34 21.55
CA ASN A 302 13.76 -25.82 22.52
C ASN A 302 13.10 -26.45 23.76
N ASN A 303 11.87 -26.08 24.07
CA ASN A 303 11.11 -26.56 25.23
C ASN A 303 9.72 -27.05 24.76
N PRO A 304 9.64 -28.16 24.03
CA PRO A 304 8.36 -28.72 23.62
C PRO A 304 7.58 -29.17 24.89
N SER A 305 6.42 -28.55 25.11
CA SER A 305 5.46 -28.90 26.18
C SER A 305 4.71 -30.19 25.86
#